data_914d624afa44671718d02a819b160b69
#
_entry.id   914d624afa44671718d02a819b160b69
#
_cell.length_a   1.000
_cell.length_b   1.000
_cell.length_c   1.000
_cell.angle_alpha   90.00
_cell.angle_beta   90.00
_cell.angle_gamma   90.00
#
_symmetry.space_group_name_H-M   'P 1'
#
loop_
_entity.id
_entity.type
_entity.pdbx_description
1 polymer ?
#
loop_
_entity_poly.entity_id
_entity_poly.type
_entity_poly.pdbx_seq_one_letter_code
_entity_poly.pdbx_strand_id
1 'polypeptide(L)'
;APHEIRFDRDRHLFVVERDSHAVRRIDANTGVVSTVAGTGEAGFSGDGGPAITAQLRQPHSIAFDADGNLLICDIGNGRVRSVNMQNGLISTLSGTGDRQAATPNSGPLAGTPLRGPRSLDTDNEGNAYLVLREGNAVFRLNLLAGNLERIAGTGETGYTGDGGPALEATFNGPKGIAYSAQDESLYIVDTENHVIRRMSLRTGILETVLGNGERGDGPDGDPHSCKMDRP
;
A
#
# COMPACT_ATOMS: atom_id res chain seq x y z
N ALA A 1 -6.44 16.40 3.67
CA ALA A 1 -5.09 16.39 4.24
C ALA A 1 -4.15 15.59 3.34
N PRO A 2 -2.88 16.01 3.13
CA PRO A 2 -1.86 15.19 2.47
C PRO A 2 -1.62 13.92 3.30
N HIS A 3 -1.35 12.80 2.64
CA HIS A 3 -1.28 11.51 3.32
C HIS A 3 0.02 10.76 3.03
N GLU A 4 0.45 10.72 1.78
CA GLU A 4 1.70 10.09 1.38
C GLU A 4 2.35 10.89 0.25
N ILE A 5 3.67 10.78 0.16
CA ILE A 5 4.48 11.39 -0.88
C ILE A 5 5.41 10.36 -1.51
N ARG A 6 5.65 10.49 -2.81
CA ARG A 6 6.64 9.69 -3.57
C ARG A 6 7.32 10.56 -4.61
N PHE A 7 8.56 10.22 -4.93
CA PHE A 7 9.28 10.78 -6.06
C PHE A 7 9.20 9.82 -7.25
N ASP A 8 9.02 10.37 -8.45
CA ASP A 8 9.26 9.62 -9.68
C ASP A 8 10.77 9.61 -10.04
N ARG A 9 11.11 8.96 -11.17
CA ARG A 9 12.51 8.87 -11.64
C ARG A 9 13.09 10.22 -12.04
N ASP A 10 12.26 11.18 -12.43
CA ASP A 10 12.63 12.55 -12.79
C ASP A 10 12.65 13.49 -11.59
N ARG A 11 12.48 12.93 -10.36
CA ARG A 11 12.47 13.65 -9.08
C ARG A 11 11.31 14.62 -8.91
N HIS A 12 10.23 14.48 -9.67
CA HIS A 12 8.98 15.17 -9.37
C HIS A 12 8.34 14.57 -8.13
N LEU A 13 7.79 15.43 -7.28
CA LEU A 13 7.13 14.99 -6.05
C LEU A 13 5.64 14.77 -6.30
N PHE A 14 5.18 13.58 -5.97
CA PHE A 14 3.76 13.23 -5.99
C PHE A 14 3.21 13.21 -4.58
N VAL A 15 2.00 13.75 -4.41
CA VAL A 15 1.33 13.89 -3.12
C VAL A 15 -0.07 13.35 -3.23
N VAL A 16 -0.41 12.41 -2.33
CA VAL A 16 -1.79 11.95 -2.17
C VAL A 16 -2.54 12.90 -1.25
N GLU A 17 -3.61 13.47 -1.75
CA GLU A 17 -4.55 14.30 -0.98
C GLU A 17 -5.81 13.49 -0.67
N ARG A 18 -5.82 12.82 0.48
CA ARG A 18 -6.89 11.90 0.88
C ARG A 18 -8.27 12.56 0.85
N ASP A 19 -8.41 13.69 1.51
CA ASP A 19 -9.72 14.35 1.69
C ASP A 19 -10.11 15.21 0.47
N SER A 20 -9.15 15.51 -0.39
CA SER A 20 -9.38 16.16 -1.69
C SER A 20 -9.54 15.15 -2.83
N HIS A 21 -9.53 13.85 -2.52
CA HIS A 21 -9.78 12.77 -3.50
C HIS A 21 -8.94 12.88 -4.76
N ALA A 22 -7.66 13.26 -4.63
CA ALA A 22 -6.78 13.55 -5.74
C ALA A 22 -5.32 13.15 -5.46
N VAL A 23 -4.57 13.01 -6.55
CA VAL A 23 -3.11 12.94 -6.53
C VAL A 23 -2.56 14.15 -7.26
N ARG A 24 -1.62 14.87 -6.63
CA ARG A 24 -0.93 16.02 -7.19
C ARG A 24 0.50 15.68 -7.53
N ARG A 25 1.06 16.37 -8.52
CA ARG A 25 2.46 16.36 -8.88
C ARG A 25 3.03 17.77 -8.74
N ILE A 26 4.18 17.89 -8.11
CA ILE A 26 4.98 19.11 -8.03
C ILE A 26 6.18 18.89 -8.95
N ASP A 27 6.31 19.71 -9.96
CA ASP A 27 7.40 19.63 -10.91
C ASP A 27 8.71 20.07 -10.25
N ALA A 28 9.74 19.22 -10.31
CA ALA A 28 11.02 19.46 -9.63
C ALA A 28 11.78 20.68 -10.16
N ASN A 29 11.56 21.06 -11.42
CA ASN A 29 12.30 22.14 -12.09
C ASN A 29 11.59 23.49 -11.95
N THR A 30 10.26 23.49 -11.98
CA THR A 30 9.45 24.71 -12.04
C THR A 30 8.70 25.01 -10.74
N GLY A 31 8.54 23.99 -9.86
CA GLY A 31 7.71 24.09 -8.65
C GLY A 31 6.20 24.11 -8.94
N VAL A 32 5.79 23.99 -10.20
CA VAL A 32 4.37 24.02 -10.59
C VAL A 32 3.64 22.79 -10.06
N VAL A 33 2.49 23.02 -9.42
CA VAL A 33 1.61 21.96 -8.94
C VAL A 33 0.54 21.65 -9.99
N SER A 34 0.35 20.38 -10.31
CA SER A 34 -0.68 19.91 -11.23
C SER A 34 -1.42 18.70 -10.65
N THR A 35 -2.67 18.49 -11.10
CA THR A 35 -3.42 17.26 -10.78
C THR A 35 -3.00 16.16 -11.74
N VAL A 36 -2.74 14.97 -11.19
CA VAL A 36 -2.42 13.76 -11.96
C VAL A 36 -3.63 12.84 -12.06
N ALA A 37 -4.37 12.69 -10.97
CA ALA A 37 -5.57 11.87 -10.92
C ALA A 37 -6.56 12.44 -9.91
N GLY A 38 -7.85 12.25 -10.19
CA GLY A 38 -8.93 12.68 -9.32
C GLY A 38 -9.52 14.03 -9.70
N THR A 39 -10.87 14.16 -9.59
CA THR A 39 -11.62 15.40 -9.84
C THR A 39 -11.72 16.30 -8.60
N GLY A 40 -11.37 15.80 -7.42
CA GLY A 40 -11.67 16.45 -6.14
C GLY A 40 -12.99 16.01 -5.52
N GLU A 41 -13.83 15.28 -6.23
CA GLU A 41 -15.09 14.73 -5.76
C GLU A 41 -14.95 13.25 -5.41
N ALA A 42 -15.53 12.85 -4.27
CA ALA A 42 -15.53 11.45 -3.84
C ALA A 42 -16.41 10.59 -4.74
N GLY A 43 -15.85 9.53 -5.31
CA GLY A 43 -16.60 8.61 -6.15
C GLY A 43 -15.73 7.55 -6.79
N PHE A 44 -16.33 6.77 -7.69
CA PHE A 44 -15.64 5.79 -8.53
C PHE A 44 -16.09 5.94 -9.98
N SER A 45 -15.18 6.38 -10.83
CA SER A 45 -15.42 6.51 -12.27
C SER A 45 -14.11 6.59 -13.05
N GLY A 46 -14.21 6.68 -14.36
CA GLY A 46 -13.14 7.11 -15.26
C GLY A 46 -12.23 6.00 -15.78
N ASP A 47 -12.47 4.71 -15.50
CA ASP A 47 -11.67 3.62 -16.07
C ASP A 47 -11.66 3.66 -17.61
N GLY A 48 -10.47 3.60 -18.19
CA GLY A 48 -10.23 3.73 -19.64
C GLY A 48 -10.15 5.16 -20.14
N GLY A 49 -10.41 6.16 -19.29
CA GLY A 49 -10.36 7.59 -19.62
C GLY A 49 -9.22 8.35 -18.93
N PRO A 50 -9.16 9.68 -19.10
CA PRO A 50 -8.15 10.52 -18.48
C PRO A 50 -8.23 10.48 -16.94
N ALA A 51 -7.10 10.26 -16.28
CA ALA A 51 -7.04 10.15 -14.81
C ALA A 51 -7.50 11.44 -14.10
N ILE A 52 -7.28 12.60 -14.71
CA ILE A 52 -7.69 13.90 -14.16
C ILE A 52 -9.20 14.11 -14.13
N THR A 53 -9.97 13.30 -14.89
CA THR A 53 -11.44 13.33 -14.91
C THR A 53 -12.06 12.15 -14.17
N ALA A 54 -11.25 11.27 -13.62
CA ALA A 54 -11.70 10.13 -12.83
C ALA A 54 -12.05 10.55 -11.40
N GLN A 55 -13.02 9.88 -10.79
CA GLN A 55 -13.27 10.03 -9.37
C GLN A 55 -12.49 8.99 -8.56
N LEU A 56 -11.86 9.46 -7.50
CA LEU A 56 -11.23 8.67 -6.45
C LEU A 56 -12.00 8.84 -5.14
N ARG A 57 -11.80 7.94 -4.20
CA ARG A 57 -12.42 8.06 -2.88
C ARG A 57 -11.42 7.78 -1.78
N GLN A 58 -10.98 8.85 -1.10
CA GLN A 58 -10.01 8.77 0.00
C GLN A 58 -8.76 7.95 -0.39
N PRO A 59 -8.04 8.31 -1.48
CA PRO A 59 -6.80 7.62 -1.81
C PRO A 59 -5.80 7.77 -0.67
N HIS A 60 -5.02 6.71 -0.40
CA HIS A 60 -4.12 6.69 0.75
C HIS A 60 -2.66 6.59 0.38
N SER A 61 -2.31 5.71 -0.52
CA SER A 61 -0.93 5.38 -0.85
C SER A 61 -0.73 5.34 -2.35
N ILE A 62 0.47 5.67 -2.78
CA ILE A 62 0.92 5.61 -4.17
C ILE A 62 2.30 4.98 -4.26
N ALA A 63 2.57 4.29 -5.37
CA ALA A 63 3.92 3.88 -5.77
C ALA A 63 4.03 3.90 -7.29
N PHE A 64 5.26 3.83 -7.80
CA PHE A 64 5.52 3.68 -9.22
C PHE A 64 5.93 2.24 -9.52
N ASP A 65 5.37 1.65 -10.58
CA ASP A 65 5.83 0.37 -11.08
C ASP A 65 7.12 0.48 -11.91
N ALA A 66 7.64 -0.66 -12.37
CA ALA A 66 8.86 -0.72 -13.17
C ALA A 66 8.77 0.05 -14.50
N ASP A 67 7.58 0.23 -15.05
CA ASP A 67 7.33 1.00 -16.28
C ASP A 67 7.09 2.49 -16.00
N GLY A 68 7.05 2.89 -14.74
CA GLY A 68 6.80 4.26 -14.29
C GLY A 68 5.33 4.62 -14.24
N ASN A 69 4.40 3.65 -14.30
CA ASN A 69 2.99 3.92 -14.07
C ASN A 69 2.72 4.18 -12.58
N LEU A 70 1.75 5.04 -12.29
CA LEU A 70 1.38 5.38 -10.93
C LEU A 70 0.28 4.43 -10.42
N LEU A 71 0.60 3.66 -9.39
CA LEU A 71 -0.35 2.83 -8.66
C LEU A 71 -0.95 3.64 -7.51
N ILE A 72 -2.26 3.52 -7.28
CA ILE A 72 -3.00 4.30 -6.27
C ILE A 72 -3.86 3.36 -5.43
N CYS A 73 -3.67 3.32 -4.12
CA CYS A 73 -4.62 2.70 -3.17
C CYS A 73 -5.85 3.59 -3.02
N ASP A 74 -6.89 3.31 -3.77
CA ASP A 74 -8.19 3.99 -3.73
C ASP A 74 -9.09 3.31 -2.69
N ILE A 75 -8.72 3.48 -1.40
CA ILE A 75 -9.23 2.69 -0.27
C ILE A 75 -10.74 2.83 -0.09
N GLY A 76 -11.29 4.04 -0.25
CA GLY A 76 -12.72 4.28 -0.13
C GLY A 76 -13.54 3.52 -1.18
N ASN A 77 -12.92 3.18 -2.29
CA ASN A 77 -13.50 2.37 -3.36
C ASN A 77 -13.09 0.88 -3.32
N GLY A 78 -12.26 0.46 -2.35
CA GLY A 78 -11.80 -0.93 -2.24
C GLY A 78 -11.03 -1.41 -3.46
N ARG A 79 -10.17 -0.55 -4.02
CA ARG A 79 -9.45 -0.80 -5.28
C ARG A 79 -8.01 -0.33 -5.26
N VAL A 80 -7.20 -0.94 -6.09
CA VAL A 80 -5.93 -0.37 -6.56
C VAL A 80 -6.14 0.08 -7.99
N ARG A 81 -5.86 1.36 -8.25
CA ARG A 81 -5.95 1.97 -9.58
C ARG A 81 -4.55 2.13 -10.16
N SER A 82 -4.42 2.09 -11.47
CA SER A 82 -3.18 2.35 -12.20
C SER A 82 -3.39 3.49 -13.19
N VAL A 83 -2.48 4.47 -13.18
CA VAL A 83 -2.42 5.54 -14.16
C VAL A 83 -1.21 5.32 -15.05
N ASN A 84 -1.44 5.13 -16.33
CA ASN A 84 -0.37 5.11 -17.33
C ASN A 84 0.16 6.54 -17.49
N MET A 85 1.41 6.77 -17.04
CA MET A 85 1.99 8.10 -17.03
C MET A 85 2.40 8.64 -18.40
N GLN A 86 2.44 7.79 -19.44
CA GLN A 86 2.75 8.20 -20.80
C GLN A 86 1.55 8.83 -21.53
N ASN A 87 0.34 8.28 -21.28
CA ASN A 87 -0.89 8.72 -21.95
C ASN A 87 -1.94 9.33 -21.01
N GLY A 88 -1.71 9.27 -19.68
CA GLY A 88 -2.60 9.84 -18.67
C GLY A 88 -3.90 9.07 -18.42
N LEU A 89 -4.03 7.84 -18.94
CA LEU A 89 -5.24 7.04 -18.75
C LEU A 89 -5.20 6.25 -17.44
N ILE A 90 -6.36 6.17 -16.77
CA ILE A 90 -6.52 5.40 -15.53
C ILE A 90 -7.31 4.12 -15.77
N SER A 91 -7.01 3.09 -15.02
CA SER A 91 -7.77 1.83 -14.99
C SER A 91 -7.78 1.23 -13.58
N THR A 92 -8.70 0.33 -13.31
CA THR A 92 -8.68 -0.50 -12.11
C THR A 92 -7.71 -1.67 -12.34
N LEU A 93 -6.65 -1.73 -11.52
CA LEU A 93 -5.69 -2.83 -11.53
C LEU A 93 -6.24 -4.04 -10.76
N SER A 94 -6.80 -3.81 -9.57
CA SER A 94 -7.35 -4.85 -8.70
C SER A 94 -8.43 -4.28 -7.78
N GLY A 95 -9.29 -5.14 -7.26
CA GLY A 95 -10.41 -4.74 -6.41
C GLY A 95 -11.74 -4.69 -7.17
N THR A 96 -12.80 -5.19 -6.54
CA THR A 96 -14.17 -5.14 -7.08
C THR A 96 -15.00 -3.97 -6.55
N GLY A 97 -14.53 -3.36 -5.45
CA GLY A 97 -15.28 -2.38 -4.68
C GLY A 97 -16.18 -3.01 -3.59
N ASP A 98 -16.32 -4.31 -3.58
CA ASP A 98 -16.95 -5.00 -2.44
C ASP A 98 -15.96 -5.05 -1.27
N ARG A 99 -16.16 -4.14 -0.31
CA ARG A 99 -15.29 -3.98 0.87
C ARG A 99 -15.57 -4.99 1.97
N GLN A 100 -16.65 -5.75 1.86
CA GLN A 100 -17.03 -6.79 2.82
C GLN A 100 -16.54 -8.17 2.39
N ALA A 101 -16.37 -8.39 1.10
CA ALA A 101 -15.86 -9.66 0.60
C ALA A 101 -14.45 -9.93 1.11
N ALA A 102 -14.21 -11.16 1.54
CA ALA A 102 -12.88 -11.63 1.88
C ALA A 102 -11.98 -11.66 0.62
N THR A 103 -10.74 -11.22 0.77
CA THR A 103 -9.75 -11.37 -0.30
C THR A 103 -9.27 -12.82 -0.32
N PRO A 104 -9.38 -13.56 -1.42
CA PRO A 104 -8.87 -14.93 -1.52
C PRO A 104 -7.35 -14.95 -1.42
N ASN A 105 -6.77 -16.07 -0.98
CA ASN A 105 -5.32 -16.21 -0.80
C ASN A 105 -4.51 -16.03 -2.09
N SER A 106 -5.12 -16.28 -3.24
CA SER A 106 -4.54 -16.05 -4.57
C SER A 106 -5.65 -15.90 -5.61
N GLY A 107 -5.33 -15.24 -6.71
CA GLY A 107 -6.27 -15.05 -7.82
C GLY A 107 -5.74 -14.08 -8.87
N PRO A 108 -6.53 -13.80 -9.92
CA PRO A 108 -6.19 -12.76 -10.89
C PRO A 108 -6.22 -11.38 -10.24
N LEU A 109 -5.42 -10.43 -10.73
CA LEU A 109 -5.50 -9.03 -10.26
C LEU A 109 -6.89 -8.45 -10.54
N ALA A 110 -7.36 -8.61 -11.77
CA ALA A 110 -8.68 -8.14 -12.16
C ALA A 110 -9.80 -8.97 -11.52
N GLY A 111 -10.78 -8.29 -10.92
CA GLY A 111 -11.97 -8.95 -10.37
C GLY A 111 -11.78 -9.61 -8.99
N THR A 112 -10.60 -9.55 -8.39
CA THR A 112 -10.39 -10.05 -7.03
C THR A 112 -10.73 -8.95 -6.01
N PRO A 113 -11.64 -9.19 -5.04
CA PRO A 113 -11.98 -8.21 -4.02
C PRO A 113 -10.80 -7.92 -3.11
N LEU A 114 -10.65 -6.65 -2.70
CA LEU A 114 -9.61 -6.21 -1.78
C LEU A 114 -10.25 -5.62 -0.51
N ARG A 115 -9.96 -6.23 0.64
CA ARG A 115 -10.50 -5.79 1.92
C ARG A 115 -9.59 -4.74 2.56
N GLY A 116 -9.84 -3.47 2.20
CA GLY A 116 -9.11 -2.31 2.73
C GLY A 116 -7.68 -2.16 2.19
N PRO A 117 -7.50 -1.96 0.86
CA PRO A 117 -6.18 -1.73 0.26
C PRO A 117 -5.60 -0.40 0.77
N ARG A 118 -4.64 -0.47 1.71
CA ARG A 118 -4.22 0.69 2.49
C ARG A 118 -2.93 1.33 2.03
N SER A 119 -1.89 0.53 1.86
CA SER A 119 -0.57 0.99 1.47
C SER A 119 0.08 0.00 0.51
N LEU A 120 0.86 0.50 -0.42
CA LEU A 120 1.59 -0.32 -1.37
C LEU A 120 3.00 0.24 -1.60
N ASP A 121 3.92 -0.66 -1.93
CA ASP A 121 5.26 -0.33 -2.41
C ASP A 121 5.68 -1.34 -3.50
N THR A 122 6.75 -1.09 -4.24
CA THR A 122 7.17 -1.91 -5.38
C THR A 122 8.65 -2.29 -5.28
N ASP A 123 9.02 -3.44 -5.87
CA ASP A 123 10.42 -3.84 -5.99
C ASP A 123 11.10 -3.36 -7.29
N ASN A 124 10.37 -2.70 -8.17
CA ASN A 124 10.79 -2.32 -9.51
C ASN A 124 11.16 -3.49 -10.44
N GLU A 125 10.80 -4.71 -10.08
CA GLU A 125 11.02 -5.95 -10.84
C GLU A 125 9.70 -6.55 -11.37
N GLY A 126 8.60 -5.81 -11.20
CA GLY A 126 7.27 -6.19 -11.65
C GLY A 126 6.37 -6.70 -10.54
N ASN A 127 6.76 -6.55 -9.26
CA ASN A 127 5.86 -6.81 -8.15
C ASN A 127 5.48 -5.52 -7.41
N ALA A 128 4.24 -5.47 -6.94
CA ALA A 128 3.81 -4.54 -5.91
C ALA A 128 3.40 -5.33 -4.66
N TYR A 129 3.71 -4.78 -3.49
CA TYR A 129 3.38 -5.35 -2.19
C TYR A 129 2.27 -4.51 -1.57
N LEU A 130 1.14 -5.11 -1.27
CA LEU A 130 -0.07 -4.43 -0.84
C LEU A 130 -0.46 -4.87 0.58
N VAL A 131 -0.61 -3.92 1.48
CA VAL A 131 -1.21 -4.14 2.79
C VAL A 131 -2.72 -3.97 2.70
N LEU A 132 -3.44 -4.98 3.17
CA LEU A 132 -4.88 -4.93 3.40
C LEU A 132 -5.16 -4.69 4.88
N ARG A 133 -5.59 -3.46 5.23
CA ARG A 133 -5.80 -3.06 6.62
C ARG A 133 -6.90 -3.88 7.31
N GLU A 134 -8.09 -3.92 6.70
CA GLU A 134 -9.23 -4.69 7.22
C GLU A 134 -9.09 -6.19 6.92
N GLY A 135 -8.17 -6.55 6.00
CA GLY A 135 -7.83 -7.92 5.66
C GLY A 135 -6.74 -8.53 6.54
N ASN A 136 -6.06 -7.75 7.40
CA ASN A 136 -4.96 -8.18 8.26
C ASN A 136 -3.93 -9.07 7.53
N ALA A 137 -3.55 -8.67 6.33
CA ALA A 137 -2.68 -9.46 5.47
C ALA A 137 -1.86 -8.60 4.50
N VAL A 138 -0.79 -9.18 3.98
CA VAL A 138 0.04 -8.61 2.91
C VAL A 138 -0.03 -9.51 1.69
N PHE A 139 -0.21 -8.88 0.54
CA PHE A 139 -0.28 -9.54 -0.77
C PHE A 139 0.86 -9.08 -1.67
N ARG A 140 1.41 -9.99 -2.44
CA ARG A 140 2.22 -9.70 -3.61
C ARG A 140 1.32 -9.65 -4.84
N LEU A 141 1.38 -8.57 -5.58
CA LEU A 141 0.73 -8.36 -6.87
C LEU A 141 1.82 -8.52 -7.94
N ASN A 142 1.81 -9.62 -8.66
CA ASN A 142 2.68 -9.79 -9.83
C ASN A 142 2.03 -9.07 -11.02
N LEU A 143 2.57 -7.90 -11.36
CA LEU A 143 2.01 -7.02 -12.38
C LEU A 143 2.21 -7.59 -13.80
N LEU A 144 3.26 -8.37 -14.00
CA LEU A 144 3.57 -9.00 -15.30
C LEU A 144 2.68 -10.22 -15.56
N ALA A 145 2.49 -11.07 -14.53
CA ALA A 145 1.64 -12.26 -14.64
C ALA A 145 0.15 -11.96 -14.47
N GLY A 146 -0.21 -10.78 -13.96
CA GLY A 146 -1.60 -10.37 -13.75
C GLY A 146 -2.31 -11.11 -12.60
N ASN A 147 -1.56 -11.55 -11.58
CA ASN A 147 -2.12 -12.26 -10.44
C ASN A 147 -1.66 -11.68 -9.11
N LEU A 148 -2.36 -12.03 -8.04
CA LEU A 148 -1.98 -11.72 -6.68
C LEU A 148 -1.94 -12.98 -5.81
N GLU A 149 -1.13 -12.93 -4.76
CA GLU A 149 -1.06 -13.98 -3.74
C GLU A 149 -0.79 -13.38 -2.36
N ARG A 150 -1.34 -14.00 -1.34
CA ARG A 150 -1.06 -13.66 0.06
C ARG A 150 0.32 -14.17 0.43
N ILE A 151 1.15 -13.29 0.99
CA ILE A 151 2.52 -13.61 1.42
C ILE A 151 2.72 -13.47 2.92
N ALA A 152 1.86 -12.73 3.62
CA ALA A 152 1.89 -12.64 5.08
C ALA A 152 0.48 -12.41 5.66
N GLY A 153 0.30 -12.84 6.91
CA GLY A 153 -0.93 -12.69 7.68
C GLY A 153 -1.98 -13.76 7.37
N THR A 154 -2.65 -14.26 8.38
CA THR A 154 -3.74 -15.24 8.24
C THR A 154 -5.07 -14.59 7.81
N GLY A 155 -5.17 -13.27 7.96
CA GLY A 155 -6.43 -12.51 7.83
C GLY A 155 -7.12 -12.28 9.17
N GLU A 156 -6.74 -13.00 10.22
CA GLU A 156 -7.25 -12.81 11.57
C GLU A 156 -6.53 -11.69 12.30
N THR A 157 -7.24 -11.05 13.22
CA THR A 157 -6.68 -10.01 14.09
C THR A 157 -5.86 -10.64 15.19
N GLY A 158 -4.63 -10.16 15.41
CA GLY A 158 -3.77 -10.64 16.50
C GLY A 158 -2.34 -10.14 16.39
N TYR A 159 -1.48 -10.62 17.31
CA TYR A 159 -0.05 -10.33 17.34
C TYR A 159 0.72 -11.63 17.62
N THR A 160 0.97 -12.39 16.56
CA THR A 160 1.68 -13.70 16.65
C THR A 160 2.59 -13.87 15.43
N GLY A 161 3.44 -14.89 15.48
CA GLY A 161 4.20 -15.39 14.32
C GLY A 161 5.62 -14.85 14.21
N ASP A 162 6.14 -14.10 15.18
CA ASP A 162 7.54 -13.67 15.17
C ASP A 162 8.48 -14.89 15.26
N GLY A 163 9.53 -14.87 14.42
CA GLY A 163 10.47 -15.98 14.28
C GLY A 163 9.96 -17.13 13.42
N GLY A 164 8.73 -17.05 12.91
CA GLY A 164 8.07 -18.09 12.11
C GLY A 164 7.67 -17.62 10.71
N PRO A 165 6.97 -18.53 9.97
CA PRO A 165 6.47 -18.21 8.63
C PRO A 165 5.48 -17.04 8.65
N ALA A 166 5.71 -16.03 7.83
CA ALA A 166 4.84 -14.85 7.75
C ALA A 166 3.38 -15.18 7.37
N LEU A 167 3.16 -16.26 6.62
CA LEU A 167 1.82 -16.74 6.25
C LEU A 167 0.98 -17.25 7.44
N GLU A 168 1.62 -17.62 8.55
CA GLU A 168 0.99 -18.11 9.78
C GLU A 168 0.84 -17.01 10.84
N ALA A 169 1.38 -15.82 10.58
CA ALA A 169 1.31 -14.68 11.48
C ALA A 169 -0.07 -14.04 11.51
N THR A 170 -0.38 -13.32 12.59
CA THR A 170 -1.53 -12.43 12.67
C THR A 170 -1.07 -10.99 12.75
N PHE A 171 -1.86 -10.08 12.15
CA PHE A 171 -1.68 -8.63 12.21
C PHE A 171 -2.92 -7.97 12.83
N ASN A 172 -2.79 -6.71 13.20
CA ASN A 172 -3.91 -5.93 13.69
C ASN A 172 -3.96 -4.55 13.02
N GLY A 173 -4.77 -4.44 12.00
CA GLY A 173 -4.98 -3.21 11.24
C GLY A 173 -3.69 -2.60 10.66
N PRO A 174 -2.88 -3.36 9.92
CA PRO A 174 -1.61 -2.85 9.36
C PRO A 174 -1.89 -1.70 8.38
N LYS A 175 -1.06 -0.63 8.40
CA LYS A 175 -1.32 0.59 7.62
C LYS A 175 -0.21 1.00 6.68
N GLY A 176 1.02 0.59 6.92
CA GLY A 176 2.17 0.97 6.10
C GLY A 176 2.96 -0.23 5.62
N ILE A 177 3.60 -0.09 4.47
CA ILE A 177 4.56 -1.06 3.94
C ILE A 177 5.67 -0.32 3.22
N ALA A 178 6.89 -0.83 3.35
CA ALA A 178 8.04 -0.39 2.58
C ALA A 178 8.88 -1.60 2.15
N TYR A 179 9.29 -1.62 0.89
CA TYR A 179 10.23 -2.59 0.37
C TYR A 179 11.67 -2.08 0.51
N SER A 180 12.56 -2.95 0.95
CA SER A 180 13.99 -2.69 1.03
C SER A 180 14.74 -3.64 0.10
N ALA A 181 15.32 -3.08 -0.96
CA ALA A 181 16.17 -3.83 -1.88
C ALA A 181 17.50 -4.26 -1.24
N GLN A 182 17.93 -3.60 -0.17
CA GLN A 182 19.21 -3.88 0.49
C GLN A 182 19.22 -5.25 1.17
N ASP A 183 18.10 -5.65 1.76
CA ASP A 183 17.97 -6.90 2.52
C ASP A 183 16.81 -7.79 2.02
N GLU A 184 16.23 -7.45 0.86
CA GLU A 184 15.11 -8.16 0.23
C GLU A 184 13.97 -8.41 1.24
N SER A 185 13.56 -7.35 1.94
CA SER A 185 12.58 -7.44 3.01
C SER A 185 11.45 -6.44 2.84
N LEU A 186 10.32 -6.78 3.44
CA LEU A 186 9.18 -5.87 3.62
C LEU A 186 9.12 -5.43 5.07
N TYR A 187 9.05 -4.12 5.28
CA TYR A 187 8.79 -3.52 6.59
C TYR A 187 7.32 -3.15 6.67
N ILE A 188 6.60 -3.72 7.63
CA ILE A 188 5.16 -3.64 7.77
C ILE A 188 4.84 -2.91 9.07
N VAL A 189 4.09 -1.82 8.97
CA VAL A 189 3.61 -1.07 10.13
C VAL A 189 2.35 -1.75 10.65
N ASP A 190 2.49 -2.54 11.71
CA ASP A 190 1.39 -3.28 12.37
C ASP A 190 0.77 -2.40 13.46
N THR A 191 -0.03 -1.44 12.99
CA THR A 191 -0.40 -0.21 13.70
C THR A 191 -1.09 -0.44 15.03
N GLU A 192 -2.11 -1.30 15.09
CA GLU A 192 -2.88 -1.52 16.30
C GLU A 192 -2.14 -2.47 17.28
N ASN A 193 -1.07 -3.11 16.83
CA ASN A 193 -0.11 -3.85 17.66
C ASN A 193 1.09 -2.99 18.10
N HIS A 194 1.14 -1.72 17.70
CA HIS A 194 2.17 -0.77 18.14
C HIS A 194 3.61 -1.20 17.81
N VAL A 195 3.81 -1.87 16.65
CA VAL A 195 5.11 -2.41 16.23
C VAL A 195 5.36 -2.18 14.73
N ILE A 196 6.63 -2.27 14.35
CA ILE A 196 7.04 -2.48 12.95
C ILE A 196 7.61 -3.90 12.84
N ARG A 197 7.14 -4.65 11.84
CA ARG A 197 7.57 -6.01 11.58
C ARG A 197 8.31 -6.09 10.25
N ARG A 198 9.36 -6.90 10.19
CA ARG A 198 10.12 -7.18 8.97
C ARG A 198 9.81 -8.59 8.51
N MET A 199 9.50 -8.74 7.23
CA MET A 199 9.37 -10.02 6.55
C MET A 199 10.50 -10.16 5.53
N SER A 200 11.35 -11.17 5.66
CA SER A 200 12.33 -11.52 4.63
C SER A 200 11.64 -12.20 3.46
N LEU A 201 11.73 -11.63 2.26
CA LEU A 201 11.16 -12.23 1.04
C LEU A 201 11.90 -13.51 0.63
N ARG A 202 13.18 -13.65 1.02
CA ARG A 202 13.99 -14.81 0.73
C ARG A 202 13.62 -16.03 1.59
N THR A 203 13.33 -15.82 2.87
CA THR A 203 13.07 -16.92 3.81
C THR A 203 11.61 -17.07 4.19
N GLY A 204 10.79 -16.05 3.96
CA GLY A 204 9.41 -15.98 4.41
C GLY A 204 9.23 -15.81 5.92
N ILE A 205 10.32 -15.54 6.66
CA ILE A 205 10.26 -15.37 8.11
C ILE A 205 9.89 -13.94 8.47
N LEU A 206 9.02 -13.79 9.46
CA LEU A 206 8.57 -12.54 10.03
C LEU A 206 9.16 -12.32 11.41
N GLU A 207 9.54 -11.09 11.73
CA GLU A 207 10.00 -10.69 13.06
C GLU A 207 9.62 -9.25 13.38
N THR A 208 9.41 -8.92 14.64
CA THR A 208 9.29 -7.55 15.11
C THR A 208 10.67 -6.90 15.16
N VAL A 209 10.82 -5.72 14.57
CA VAL A 209 12.09 -4.97 14.54
C VAL A 209 12.04 -3.66 15.31
N LEU A 210 10.85 -3.16 15.62
CA LEU A 210 10.66 -1.96 16.43
C LEU A 210 9.32 -2.02 17.16
N GLY A 211 9.33 -1.63 18.42
CA GLY A 211 8.17 -1.64 19.30
C GLY A 211 8.09 -2.89 20.17
N ASN A 212 7.46 -2.77 21.33
CA ASN A 212 7.30 -3.87 22.30
C ASN A 212 5.83 -4.38 22.38
N GLY A 213 4.96 -3.87 21.50
CA GLY A 213 3.52 -4.22 21.51
C GLY A 213 2.67 -3.40 22.48
N GLU A 214 3.27 -2.53 23.28
CA GLU A 214 2.55 -1.66 24.19
C GLU A 214 2.38 -0.25 23.61
N ARG A 215 1.19 0.31 23.77
CA ARG A 215 0.92 1.69 23.38
C ARG A 215 1.65 2.66 24.28
N GLY A 216 2.40 3.61 23.72
CA GLY A 216 3.08 4.65 24.48
C GLY A 216 4.10 5.41 23.64
N ASP A 217 5.01 6.11 24.35
CA ASP A 217 6.08 6.92 23.77
C ASP A 217 7.41 6.52 24.43
N GLY A 218 8.37 6.07 23.61
CA GLY A 218 9.72 5.69 24.05
C GLY A 218 9.83 4.52 25.03
N PRO A 219 10.95 4.35 25.69
CA PRO A 219 12.15 5.20 25.68
C PRO A 219 12.97 5.07 24.39
N ASP A 220 13.85 6.02 24.15
CA ASP A 220 14.92 5.91 23.15
C ASP A 220 15.91 4.83 23.55
N GLY A 221 16.51 4.16 22.55
CA GLY A 221 17.55 3.14 22.77
C GLY A 221 17.25 1.83 22.09
N ASP A 222 17.05 0.77 22.86
CA ASP A 222 16.76 -0.56 22.32
C ASP A 222 15.39 -0.57 21.59
N PRO A 223 15.37 -0.91 20.28
CA PRO A 223 14.14 -0.90 19.50
C PRO A 223 13.06 -1.85 20.02
N HIS A 224 13.43 -2.94 20.68
CA HIS A 224 12.48 -3.91 21.25
C HIS A 224 11.92 -3.50 22.62
N SER A 225 12.48 -2.46 23.24
CA SER A 225 11.98 -1.90 24.50
C SER A 225 11.13 -0.65 24.30
N CYS A 226 11.14 -0.08 23.07
CA CYS A 226 10.43 1.14 22.74
C CYS A 226 8.92 0.89 22.66
N LYS A 227 8.13 1.80 23.24
CA LYS A 227 6.68 1.84 23.02
C LYS A 227 6.39 2.74 21.85
N MET A 228 5.39 2.38 21.08
CA MET A 228 4.92 3.19 19.95
C MET A 228 3.43 3.52 20.11
N ASP A 229 2.99 4.68 19.64
CA ASP A 229 1.57 5.04 19.64
C ASP A 229 1.01 4.96 18.21
N ARG A 230 0.54 3.78 17.81
CA ARG A 230 -0.14 3.53 16.53
C ARG A 230 0.66 4.07 15.33
N PRO A 231 1.87 3.57 15.14
CA PRO A 231 2.74 3.99 14.04
C PRO A 231 2.07 3.90 12.68
#